data_02cdd47a0aa7fea478d5719b5d4df1aa
#
_entry.id   02cdd47a0aa7fea478d5719b5d4df1aa
#
_cell.length_a   1.000
_cell.length_b   1.000
_cell.length_c   1.000
_cell.angle_alpha   90.00
_cell.angle_beta   90.00
_cell.angle_gamma   90.00
#
_symmetry.space_group_name_H-M   'P 1'
#
loop_
_entity.id
_entity.type
_entity.pdbx_description
1 polymer ?
#
loop_
_entity_poly.entity_id
_entity_poly.type
_entity_poly.pdbx_seq_one_letter_code
_entity_poly.pdbx_strand_id
1 'polypeptide(L)' 'MAERGLTMLMHAVIIGAALYALMTMFFKQSPAVAENRSICISAAVLIYMIVFGHGLPGHINSQL' A
#
# COMPACT_ATOMS: atom_id res chain seq x y z
N MET A 1 -20.10 -3.59 -4.10
CA MET A 1 -19.89 -3.68 -2.65
C MET A 1 -18.50 -3.16 -2.30
N ALA A 2 -18.43 -2.26 -1.34
CA ALA A 2 -17.14 -1.70 -0.95
C ALA A 2 -16.32 -2.74 -0.17
N GLU A 3 -15.02 -2.76 -0.42
CA GLU A 3 -14.14 -3.62 0.33
C GLU A 3 -13.97 -3.09 1.76
N ARG A 4 -13.78 -4.02 2.68
CA ARG A 4 -13.51 -3.66 4.06
C ARG A 4 -12.08 -3.11 4.17
N GLY A 5 -11.88 -2.20 5.12
CA GLY A 5 -10.55 -1.64 5.36
C GLY A 5 -9.51 -2.73 5.67
N LEU A 6 -9.92 -3.79 6.35
CA LEU A 6 -9.03 -4.90 6.65
C LEU A 6 -8.55 -5.62 5.39
N THR A 7 -9.43 -5.76 4.39
CA THR A 7 -9.07 -6.35 3.10
C THR A 7 -8.05 -5.45 2.38
N MET A 8 -8.27 -4.15 2.42
CA MET A 8 -7.34 -3.18 1.83
C MET A 8 -6.00 -3.21 2.53
N LEU A 9 -5.99 -3.37 3.84
CA LEU A 9 -4.76 -3.53 4.60
C LEU A 9 -3.98 -4.77 4.16
N MET A 10 -4.69 -5.88 3.95
CA MET A 10 -4.06 -7.11 3.47
C MET A 10 -3.41 -6.91 2.10
N HIS A 11 -4.11 -6.25 1.18
CA HIS A 11 -3.54 -5.93 -0.13
C HIS A 11 -2.31 -5.03 -0.01
N ALA A 12 -2.35 -4.04 0.88
CA ALA A 12 -1.22 -3.16 1.10
C ALA A 12 0.00 -3.92 1.65
N VAL A 13 -0.23 -4.89 2.54
CA VAL A 13 0.85 -5.73 3.07
C VAL A 13 1.49 -6.56 1.94
N ILE A 14 0.67 -7.13 1.06
CA ILE A 14 1.17 -7.89 -0.08
C ILE A 14 1.98 -6.99 -1.01
N ILE A 15 1.49 -5.80 -1.30
CA ILE A 15 2.19 -4.83 -2.14
C ILE A 15 3.51 -4.43 -1.48
N GLY A 16 3.50 -4.16 -0.19
CA GLY A 16 4.69 -3.80 0.55
C GLY A 16 5.74 -4.90 0.53
N ALA A 17 5.31 -6.15 0.72
CA ALA A 17 6.22 -7.31 0.66
C ALA A 17 6.83 -7.45 -0.73
N ALA A 18 6.02 -7.29 -1.78
CA ALA A 18 6.52 -7.36 -3.15
C ALA A 18 7.52 -6.24 -3.44
N LEU A 19 7.23 -5.03 -2.99
CA LEU A 19 8.14 -3.89 -3.15
C LEU A 19 9.44 -4.12 -2.39
N TYR A 20 9.36 -4.64 -1.18
CA TYR A 20 10.55 -4.95 -0.38
C TYR A 20 11.44 -5.95 -1.12
N ALA A 21 10.85 -7.04 -1.61
CA ALA A 21 11.60 -8.05 -2.34
C ALA A 21 12.22 -7.45 -3.61
N LEU A 22 11.47 -6.66 -4.35
CA LEU A 22 11.96 -6.01 -5.55
C LEU A 22 13.15 -5.10 -5.25
N MET A 23 13.04 -4.28 -4.20
CA MET A 23 14.09 -3.33 -3.84
C MET A 23 15.35 -4.02 -3.37
N THR A 24 15.22 -5.11 -2.60
CA THR A 24 16.40 -5.82 -2.09
C THR A 24 17.04 -6.70 -3.14
N MET A 25 16.25 -7.35 -4.00
CA MET A 25 16.75 -8.33 -4.95
C MET A 25 17.18 -7.72 -6.28
N PHE A 26 16.43 -6.72 -6.77
CA PHE A 26 16.70 -6.11 -8.07
C PHE A 26 17.47 -4.81 -7.96
N PHE A 27 17.12 -3.96 -7.02
CA PHE A 27 17.78 -2.68 -6.85
C PHE A 27 18.93 -2.74 -5.86
N LYS A 28 19.12 -3.87 -5.19
CA LYS A 28 20.22 -4.09 -4.25
C LYS A 28 20.31 -3.02 -3.17
N GLN A 29 19.17 -2.51 -2.74
CA GLN A 29 19.13 -1.56 -1.64
C GLN A 29 19.37 -2.26 -0.32
N SER A 30 19.85 -1.51 0.68
CA SER A 30 20.02 -2.10 2.00
C SER A 30 18.66 -2.49 2.58
N PRO A 31 18.59 -3.54 3.42
CA PRO A 31 17.33 -3.97 4.00
C PRO A 31 16.60 -2.86 4.75
N ALA A 32 17.33 -2.01 5.47
CA ALA A 32 16.71 -0.91 6.22
C ALA A 32 16.05 0.10 5.29
N VAL A 33 16.72 0.46 4.19
CA VAL A 33 16.18 1.41 3.21
C VAL A 33 14.98 0.81 2.49
N ALA A 34 15.09 -0.44 2.05
CA ALA A 34 14.00 -1.13 1.36
C ALA A 34 12.77 -1.25 2.26
N GLU A 35 12.98 -1.59 3.53
CA GLU A 35 11.90 -1.70 4.50
C GLU A 35 11.18 -0.38 4.67
N ASN A 36 11.92 0.70 4.91
CA ASN A 36 11.30 2.01 5.11
C ASN A 36 10.55 2.48 3.87
N ARG A 37 11.13 2.32 2.70
CA ARG A 37 10.51 2.75 1.45
C ARG A 37 9.28 1.92 1.11
N SER A 38 9.36 0.60 1.27
CA SER A 38 8.24 -0.27 0.96
C SER A 38 7.05 -0.01 1.89
N ILE A 39 7.32 0.18 3.17
CA ILE A 39 6.27 0.50 4.14
C ILE A 39 5.65 1.86 3.81
N CYS A 40 6.47 2.85 3.50
CA CYS A 40 5.99 4.19 3.17
C CYS A 40 5.09 4.16 1.93
N ILE A 41 5.51 3.49 0.88
CA ILE A 41 4.72 3.39 -0.35
C ILE A 41 3.43 2.61 -0.12
N SER A 42 3.50 1.48 0.57
CA SER A 42 2.32 0.67 0.83
C SER A 42 1.33 1.41 1.73
N ALA A 43 1.82 2.18 2.70
CA ALA A 43 0.96 3.00 3.55
C ALA A 43 0.26 4.09 2.74
N ALA A 44 0.97 4.73 1.82
CA ALA A 44 0.38 5.74 0.94
C ALA A 44 -0.72 5.13 0.06
N VAL A 45 -0.47 3.95 -0.50
CA VAL A 45 -1.46 3.23 -1.30
C VAL A 45 -2.67 2.86 -0.44
N LEU A 46 -2.43 2.39 0.77
CA LEU A 46 -3.51 2.02 1.69
C LEU A 46 -4.39 3.23 2.02
N ILE A 47 -3.77 4.36 2.34
CA ILE A 47 -4.50 5.59 2.64
C ILE A 47 -5.36 5.98 1.44
N TYR A 48 -4.79 5.95 0.24
CA TYR A 48 -5.53 6.27 -0.97
C TYR A 48 -6.74 5.36 -1.15
N MET A 49 -6.53 4.05 -0.99
CA MET A 49 -7.61 3.08 -1.18
C MET A 49 -8.73 3.24 -0.15
N ILE A 50 -8.39 3.57 1.08
CA ILE A 50 -9.39 3.76 2.13
C ILE A 50 -10.17 5.06 1.90
N VAL A 51 -9.48 6.12 1.52
CA VAL A 51 -10.11 7.43 1.35
C VAL A 51 -10.95 7.50 0.08
N PHE A 52 -10.41 7.00 -1.04
CA PHE A 52 -11.05 7.16 -2.35
C PHE A 52 -11.58 5.85 -2.94
N GLY A 53 -11.27 4.72 -2.31
CA GLY A 53 -11.61 3.42 -2.88
C GLY A 53 -10.70 3.07 -4.05
N HIS A 54 -11.18 2.22 -4.96
CA HIS A 54 -10.40 1.75 -6.10
C HIS A 54 -10.62 2.58 -7.36
N GLY A 55 -11.41 3.64 -7.26
CA GLY A 55 -11.72 4.48 -8.39
C GLY A 55 -10.90 5.76 -8.42
N LEU A 56 -11.36 6.70 -9.24
CA LEU A 56 -10.77 8.01 -9.30
C LEU A 56 -11.04 8.78 -8.01
N PRO A 57 -10.16 9.73 -7.63
CA PRO A 57 -10.32 10.50 -6.40
C PRO A 57 -11.43 11.55 -6.52
N GLY A 58 -12.66 11.10 -6.79
CA GLY A 58 -13.82 11.98 -6.89
C GLY A 58 -14.74 11.90 -5.69
N HIS A 59 -14.61 10.86 -4.89
CA HIS A 59 -15.49 10.65 -3.75
C HIS A 59 -14.69 10.17 -2.54
N ILE A 60 -15.00 10.74 -1.39
CA ILE A 60 -14.42 10.29 -0.13
C ILE A 60 -15.26 9.11 0.37
N ASN A 61 -14.59 8.14 0.96
CA ASN A 61 -15.24 6.97 1.53
C ASN A 61 -16.26 7.40 2.58
N SER A 62 -17.50 7.00 2.40
CA SER A 62 -18.59 7.38 3.30
C SER A 62 -18.47 6.75 4.68
N GLN A 63 -17.61 5.76 4.85
CA GLN A 63 -17.37 5.10 6.13
C GLN A 63 -16.26 5.75 6.94
N LEU A 64 -15.66 6.81 6.43
CA LEU A 64 -14.65 7.54 7.18
C LEU A 64 -15.27 8.48 8.24
#